data_0170b81d0cb3606bde660aa14855794e
#
_entry.id   0170b81d0cb3606bde660aa14855794e
#
_cell.length_a   1.000
_cell.length_b   1.000
_cell.length_c   1.000
_cell.angle_alpha   90.00
_cell.angle_beta   90.00
_cell.angle_gamma   90.00
#
_symmetry.space_group_name_H-M   'P 1'
#
loop_
_entity.id
_entity.type
_entity.pdbx_description
1 polymer ?
#
loop_
_entity_poly.entity_id
_entity_poly.type
_entity_poly.pdbx_seq_one_letter_code
_entity_poly.pdbx_strand_id
1 'polypeptide(L)'
;FDIISFYGRHAMERNMQRTPAGHGAFVIGSRRGTSSHQYNPMMILAEKETTEDAGTCYGMSFVYSGGFKAEVEKDQFGQTRMQMGLQEEQFSYPLKKGEEFVIPEVILTCSNQGLEKLSQNLQICIRKNLCRGKYKEKVRPVLINSWEACYFDFTGEDIYHLAEQAKDLGIDMVVLDDGWFGSRNDDNSGLGDWKVNEEKLQGSLGDLISRINALGVKFGLWFEPEMVNEDSDLYREHPDWAIQIPGRKPVKGRNQLLLDFSRKEVVDAVYEQMCQVLDQGNIEYVKWDMNRSLMDIYSATTKDQGRVLHDYVLGLYDFLERLVQRYPNLLIE
;
A
#
# COMPACT_ATOMS: atom_id res chain seq x y z
N PHE A 1 -19.56 -26.96 -0.90
CA PHE A 1 -18.67 -25.90 -0.43
C PHE A 1 -19.38 -24.56 -0.36
N ASP A 2 -18.87 -23.71 0.52
CA ASP A 2 -19.14 -22.27 0.55
C ASP A 2 -17.87 -21.52 0.15
N ILE A 3 -18.06 -20.37 -0.47
CA ILE A 3 -17.01 -19.46 -0.86
C ILE A 3 -16.97 -18.33 0.17
N ILE A 4 -15.79 -18.05 0.75
CA ILE A 4 -15.59 -16.94 1.66
C ILE A 4 -14.66 -15.93 0.99
N SER A 5 -15.09 -14.68 0.95
CA SER A 5 -14.35 -13.54 0.45
C SER A 5 -14.47 -12.36 1.41
N PHE A 6 -13.60 -11.37 1.25
CA PHE A 6 -13.56 -10.18 2.09
C PHE A 6 -13.68 -8.94 1.22
N TYR A 7 -14.58 -8.04 1.62
CA TYR A 7 -14.85 -6.78 0.91
C TYR A 7 -14.89 -5.61 1.88
N GLY A 8 -14.81 -4.41 1.37
CA GLY A 8 -14.94 -3.24 2.19
C GLY A 8 -14.64 -1.91 1.49
N ARG A 9 -14.50 -0.90 2.29
CA ARG A 9 -14.11 0.44 1.93
C ARG A 9 -13.30 1.06 3.06
N HIS A 10 -12.74 2.23 2.85
CA HIS A 10 -12.10 2.99 3.92
C HIS A 10 -12.96 3.06 5.18
N ALA A 11 -12.37 2.79 6.33
CA ALA A 11 -12.98 2.67 7.65
C ALA A 11 -14.05 1.55 7.81
N MET A 12 -14.19 0.67 6.82
CA MET A 12 -15.07 -0.51 6.87
C MET A 12 -14.48 -1.64 6.02
N GLU A 13 -13.23 -1.99 6.27
CA GLU A 13 -12.47 -3.02 5.56
C GLU A 13 -12.80 -4.42 6.07
N ARG A 14 -12.50 -5.43 5.27
CA ARG A 14 -12.47 -6.85 5.60
C ARG A 14 -13.79 -7.42 6.14
N ASN A 15 -14.92 -6.94 5.59
CA ASN A 15 -16.18 -7.59 5.89
C ASN A 15 -16.21 -8.98 5.26
N MET A 16 -16.43 -10.00 6.06
CA MET A 16 -16.51 -11.37 5.57
C MET A 16 -17.86 -11.62 4.88
N GLN A 17 -17.79 -12.15 3.67
CA GLN A 17 -18.96 -12.66 2.95
C GLN A 17 -18.81 -14.16 2.75
N ARG A 18 -19.84 -14.94 3.08
CA ARG A 18 -19.92 -16.37 2.85
C ARG A 18 -21.08 -16.67 1.92
N THR A 19 -20.81 -17.33 0.80
CA THR A 19 -21.77 -17.60 -0.27
C THR A 19 -21.70 -19.07 -0.68
N PRO A 20 -22.81 -19.81 -0.79
CA PRO A 20 -22.78 -21.18 -1.30
C PRO A 20 -22.20 -21.26 -2.72
N ALA A 21 -21.35 -22.26 -2.97
CA ALA A 21 -20.81 -22.53 -4.30
C ALA A 21 -21.89 -23.16 -5.18
N GLY A 22 -22.56 -22.33 -5.99
CA GLY A 22 -23.51 -22.77 -7.03
C GLY A 22 -22.80 -23.16 -8.34
N HIS A 23 -23.55 -23.73 -9.30
CA HIS A 23 -23.03 -23.94 -10.65
C HIS A 23 -22.70 -22.61 -11.33
N GLY A 24 -21.64 -22.58 -12.12
CA GLY A 24 -21.06 -21.38 -12.73
C GLY A 24 -19.94 -20.79 -11.90
N ALA A 25 -19.57 -19.54 -12.17
CA ALA A 25 -18.41 -18.88 -11.58
C ALA A 25 -18.81 -17.79 -10.57
N PHE A 26 -18.17 -17.80 -9.41
CA PHE A 26 -18.12 -16.68 -8.48
C PHE A 26 -16.77 -15.98 -8.63
N VAL A 27 -16.80 -14.71 -8.92
CA VAL A 27 -15.58 -13.92 -9.24
C VAL A 27 -15.48 -12.70 -8.35
N ILE A 28 -14.30 -12.47 -7.79
CA ILE A 28 -13.91 -11.19 -7.18
C ILE A 28 -12.61 -10.71 -7.83
N GLY A 29 -12.33 -9.42 -7.71
CA GLY A 29 -11.06 -8.87 -8.21
C GLY A 29 -10.99 -7.37 -8.10
N SER A 30 -9.82 -6.82 -8.40
CA SER A 30 -9.59 -5.39 -8.48
C SER A 30 -9.15 -4.99 -9.87
N ARG A 31 -9.84 -4.00 -10.45
CA ARG A 31 -9.52 -3.32 -11.72
C ARG A 31 -8.96 -1.91 -11.46
N ARG A 32 -8.55 -1.65 -10.22
CA ARG A 32 -8.11 -0.32 -9.76
C ARG A 32 -6.61 -0.09 -9.94
N GLY A 33 -5.90 -1.04 -10.57
CA GLY A 33 -4.45 -1.03 -10.68
C GLY A 33 -3.73 -1.46 -9.41
N THR A 34 -4.44 -1.53 -8.28
CA THR A 34 -3.97 -2.05 -6.99
C THR A 34 -4.89 -3.15 -6.49
N SER A 35 -4.44 -3.95 -5.54
CA SER A 35 -5.30 -4.97 -4.90
C SER A 35 -6.52 -4.38 -4.19
N SER A 36 -6.40 -3.15 -3.68
CA SER A 36 -7.45 -2.33 -3.05
C SER A 36 -8.16 -2.97 -1.84
N HIS A 37 -8.82 -2.12 -1.05
CA HIS A 37 -9.65 -2.56 0.09
C HIS A 37 -11.07 -2.98 -0.32
N GLN A 38 -11.46 -2.77 -1.59
CA GLN A 38 -12.79 -3.17 -2.07
C GLN A 38 -12.98 -4.68 -2.04
N TYR A 39 -11.95 -5.44 -2.47
CA TYR A 39 -11.84 -6.87 -2.30
C TYR A 39 -10.41 -7.22 -1.90
N ASN A 40 -10.25 -7.99 -0.84
CA ASN A 40 -8.94 -8.50 -0.48
C ASN A 40 -8.49 -9.57 -1.48
N PRO A 41 -7.19 -9.63 -1.84
CA PRO A 41 -6.66 -10.62 -2.78
C PRO A 41 -6.55 -12.01 -2.13
N MET A 42 -7.67 -12.49 -1.61
CA MET A 42 -7.80 -13.74 -0.89
C MET A 42 -9.18 -14.34 -1.10
N MET A 43 -9.25 -15.67 -1.19
CA MET A 43 -10.49 -16.43 -1.28
C MET A 43 -10.34 -17.75 -0.52
N ILE A 44 -11.40 -18.17 0.17
CA ILE A 44 -11.43 -19.44 0.88
C ILE A 44 -12.60 -20.28 0.36
N LEU A 45 -12.35 -21.55 0.13
CA LEU A 45 -13.36 -22.57 -0.15
C LEU A 45 -13.51 -23.42 1.13
N ALA A 46 -14.68 -23.40 1.73
CA ALA A 46 -14.95 -24.08 2.99
C ALA A 46 -16.05 -25.15 2.82
N GLU A 47 -15.93 -26.28 3.48
CA GLU A 47 -17.06 -27.20 3.63
C GLU A 47 -18.22 -26.49 4.34
N LYS A 48 -19.47 -26.88 4.07
CA LYS A 48 -20.65 -26.17 4.56
C LYS A 48 -20.68 -26.02 6.08
N GLU A 49 -20.23 -27.06 6.78
CA GLU A 49 -20.26 -27.12 8.26
C GLU A 49 -18.99 -26.52 8.89
N THR A 50 -18.08 -25.93 8.08
CA THR A 50 -16.86 -25.30 8.61
C THR A 50 -17.20 -24.06 9.43
N THR A 51 -16.66 -24.04 10.65
CA THR A 51 -16.71 -22.92 11.60
C THR A 51 -15.32 -22.32 11.82
N GLU A 52 -15.17 -21.46 12.80
CA GLU A 52 -13.84 -20.97 13.23
C GLU A 52 -12.97 -22.10 13.77
N ASP A 53 -13.55 -23.05 14.53
CA ASP A 53 -12.82 -24.06 15.32
C ASP A 53 -12.85 -25.47 14.70
N ALA A 54 -13.65 -25.70 13.65
CA ALA A 54 -13.87 -27.04 13.10
C ALA A 54 -14.19 -27.00 11.60
N GLY A 55 -13.96 -28.14 10.92
CA GLY A 55 -14.26 -28.35 9.50
C GLY A 55 -13.08 -28.07 8.58
N THR A 56 -13.26 -28.44 7.32
CA THR A 56 -12.21 -28.36 6.29
C THR A 56 -12.36 -27.11 5.44
N CYS A 57 -11.26 -26.40 5.23
CA CYS A 57 -11.21 -25.23 4.36
C CYS A 57 -9.87 -25.12 3.62
N TYR A 58 -9.91 -24.47 2.45
CA TYR A 58 -8.80 -24.25 1.54
C TYR A 58 -8.72 -22.78 1.21
N GLY A 59 -7.56 -22.15 1.40
CA GLY A 59 -7.34 -20.73 1.14
C GLY A 59 -6.35 -20.49 0.03
N MET A 60 -6.60 -19.47 -0.77
CA MET A 60 -5.67 -18.88 -1.73
C MET A 60 -5.45 -17.41 -1.37
N SER A 61 -4.19 -16.97 -1.32
CA SER A 61 -3.84 -15.57 -1.09
C SER A 61 -2.79 -15.14 -2.13
N PHE A 62 -3.03 -14.03 -2.80
CA PHE A 62 -2.17 -13.53 -3.87
C PHE A 62 -1.09 -12.61 -3.32
N VAL A 63 0.16 -12.89 -3.67
CA VAL A 63 1.33 -12.09 -3.25
C VAL A 63 1.63 -11.06 -4.33
N TYR A 64 0.73 -10.09 -4.46
CA TYR A 64 0.84 -9.04 -5.46
C TYR A 64 0.01 -7.82 -5.06
N SER A 65 0.56 -6.62 -5.25
CA SER A 65 -0.11 -5.37 -4.88
C SER A 65 -0.94 -4.76 -6.01
N GLY A 66 -0.84 -5.29 -7.23
CA GLY A 66 -1.58 -4.82 -8.40
C GLY A 66 -2.99 -5.39 -8.53
N GLY A 67 -3.61 -5.15 -9.67
CA GLY A 67 -4.92 -5.71 -10.00
C GLY A 67 -4.90 -7.24 -10.05
N PHE A 68 -5.95 -7.85 -9.50
CA PHE A 68 -6.07 -9.31 -9.43
C PHE A 68 -7.46 -9.78 -9.82
N LYS A 69 -7.57 -11.05 -10.16
CA LYS A 69 -8.81 -11.80 -10.31
C LYS A 69 -8.71 -13.10 -9.52
N ALA A 70 -9.75 -13.42 -8.75
CA ALA A 70 -9.92 -14.69 -8.09
C ALA A 70 -11.29 -15.26 -8.44
N GLU A 71 -11.35 -16.56 -8.73
CA GLU A 71 -12.53 -17.23 -9.25
C GLU A 71 -12.69 -18.60 -8.62
N VAL A 72 -13.93 -18.93 -8.26
CA VAL A 72 -14.35 -20.29 -7.94
C VAL A 72 -15.43 -20.69 -8.93
N GLU A 73 -15.16 -21.71 -9.70
CA GLU A 73 -16.10 -22.28 -10.66
C GLU A 73 -16.55 -23.68 -10.22
N LYS A 74 -17.84 -23.93 -10.32
CA LYS A 74 -18.41 -25.28 -10.21
C LYS A 74 -19.02 -25.69 -11.54
N ASP A 75 -18.48 -26.73 -12.14
CA ASP A 75 -18.88 -27.22 -13.46
C ASP A 75 -20.18 -28.05 -13.42
N GLN A 76 -20.63 -28.50 -14.58
CA GLN A 76 -21.84 -29.32 -14.72
C GLN A 76 -21.74 -30.72 -14.08
N PHE A 77 -20.55 -31.19 -13.78
CA PHE A 77 -20.30 -32.48 -13.11
C PHE A 77 -20.15 -32.33 -11.58
N GLY A 78 -20.25 -31.08 -11.06
CA GLY A 78 -20.09 -30.80 -9.64
C GLY A 78 -18.64 -30.65 -9.18
N GLN A 79 -17.67 -30.62 -10.10
CA GLN A 79 -16.26 -30.36 -9.78
C GLN A 79 -16.08 -28.87 -9.46
N THR A 80 -15.32 -28.58 -8.42
CA THR A 80 -15.05 -27.20 -7.98
C THR A 80 -13.59 -26.87 -8.20
N ARG A 81 -13.32 -25.74 -8.85
CA ARG A 81 -11.99 -25.21 -9.16
C ARG A 81 -11.82 -23.81 -8.60
N MET A 82 -10.70 -23.56 -7.94
CA MET A 82 -10.26 -22.24 -7.53
C MET A 82 -9.14 -21.76 -8.43
N GLN A 83 -9.19 -20.49 -8.85
CA GLN A 83 -8.14 -19.84 -9.64
C GLN A 83 -7.86 -18.45 -9.08
N MET A 84 -6.61 -18.01 -9.19
CA MET A 84 -6.20 -16.67 -8.78
C MET A 84 -5.01 -16.23 -9.63
N GLY A 85 -4.98 -14.96 -10.02
CA GLY A 85 -3.91 -14.41 -10.82
C GLY A 85 -4.09 -12.93 -11.10
N LEU A 86 -3.30 -12.42 -12.04
CA LEU A 86 -3.38 -11.04 -12.50
C LEU A 86 -4.76 -10.74 -13.09
N GLN A 87 -5.21 -9.48 -12.91
CA GLN A 87 -6.37 -8.96 -13.62
C GLN A 87 -6.09 -8.91 -15.12
N GLU A 88 -6.92 -9.59 -15.90
CA GLU A 88 -6.73 -9.73 -17.36
C GLU A 88 -7.19 -8.50 -18.16
N GLU A 89 -8.09 -7.68 -17.59
CA GLU A 89 -8.58 -6.51 -18.29
C GLU A 89 -7.48 -5.46 -18.45
N GLN A 90 -7.34 -4.96 -19.67
CA GLN A 90 -6.32 -3.99 -20.06
C GLN A 90 -4.87 -4.48 -19.83
N PHE A 91 -4.69 -5.80 -19.66
CA PHE A 91 -3.38 -6.40 -19.48
C PHE A 91 -2.94 -7.12 -20.76
N SER A 92 -1.78 -6.75 -21.27
CA SER A 92 -1.05 -7.49 -22.30
C SER A 92 0.44 -7.31 -22.07
N TYR A 93 1.17 -8.40 -22.13
CA TYR A 93 2.62 -8.38 -21.87
C TYR A 93 3.33 -9.14 -23.00
N PRO A 94 3.77 -8.43 -24.08
CA PRO A 94 4.46 -9.07 -25.19
C PRO A 94 5.83 -9.57 -24.75
N LEU A 95 6.08 -10.86 -24.96
CA LEU A 95 7.37 -11.50 -24.69
C LEU A 95 8.12 -11.73 -26.01
N LYS A 96 9.35 -11.26 -26.08
CA LYS A 96 10.27 -11.58 -27.16
C LYS A 96 11.05 -12.85 -26.84
N LYS A 97 11.70 -13.41 -27.86
CA LYS A 97 12.53 -14.61 -27.68
C LYS A 97 13.63 -14.35 -26.64
N GLY A 98 13.64 -15.16 -25.58
CA GLY A 98 14.60 -15.07 -24.50
C GLY A 98 14.20 -14.17 -23.34
N GLU A 99 13.05 -13.49 -23.42
CA GLU A 99 12.46 -12.76 -22.29
C GLU A 99 11.63 -13.70 -21.41
N GLU A 100 11.58 -13.42 -20.13
CA GLU A 100 10.82 -14.15 -19.12
C GLU A 100 9.78 -13.23 -18.47
N PHE A 101 8.64 -13.78 -18.12
CA PHE A 101 7.62 -13.12 -17.29
C PHE A 101 7.50 -13.87 -15.98
N VAL A 102 7.77 -13.18 -14.89
CA VAL A 102 7.64 -13.74 -13.54
C VAL A 102 6.20 -13.55 -13.08
N ILE A 103 5.46 -14.66 -12.98
CA ILE A 103 4.09 -14.66 -12.49
C ILE A 103 4.13 -14.42 -10.97
N PRO A 104 3.31 -13.49 -10.43
CA PRO A 104 3.19 -13.30 -8.99
C PRO A 104 2.74 -14.57 -8.27
N GLU A 105 3.27 -14.78 -7.08
CA GLU A 105 3.04 -15.98 -6.28
C GLU A 105 1.63 -16.05 -5.71
N VAL A 106 1.11 -17.26 -5.54
CA VAL A 106 -0.11 -17.56 -4.80
C VAL A 106 0.22 -18.50 -3.64
N ILE A 107 -0.11 -18.08 -2.42
CA ILE A 107 0.00 -18.93 -1.24
C ILE A 107 -1.24 -19.80 -1.17
N LEU A 108 -1.04 -21.12 -1.17
CA LEU A 108 -2.08 -22.10 -0.94
C LEU A 108 -1.97 -22.64 0.49
N THR A 109 -3.10 -22.75 1.17
CA THR A 109 -3.16 -23.32 2.52
C THR A 109 -4.44 -24.11 2.72
N CYS A 110 -4.41 -25.07 3.65
CA CYS A 110 -5.59 -25.82 4.05
C CYS A 110 -5.61 -26.02 5.56
N SER A 111 -6.80 -26.26 6.08
CA SER A 111 -7.03 -26.64 7.47
C SER A 111 -8.20 -27.62 7.56
N ASN A 112 -8.11 -28.59 8.45
CA ASN A 112 -9.21 -29.43 8.89
C ASN A 112 -9.66 -29.09 10.34
N GLN A 113 -9.18 -27.94 10.86
CA GLN A 113 -9.44 -27.43 12.18
C GLN A 113 -10.06 -26.02 12.11
N GLY A 114 -10.87 -25.74 11.11
CA GLY A 114 -11.60 -24.50 10.95
C GLY A 114 -10.79 -23.32 10.36
N LEU A 115 -11.45 -22.18 10.32
CA LEU A 115 -10.95 -20.95 9.70
C LEU A 115 -9.84 -20.29 10.53
N GLU A 116 -9.91 -20.36 11.87
CA GLU A 116 -8.88 -19.82 12.74
C GLU A 116 -7.52 -20.46 12.44
N LYS A 117 -7.49 -21.80 12.32
CA LYS A 117 -6.24 -22.51 12.00
C LYS A 117 -5.71 -22.18 10.63
N LEU A 118 -6.57 -22.00 9.63
CA LEU A 118 -6.18 -21.55 8.30
C LEU A 118 -5.55 -20.14 8.36
N SER A 119 -6.16 -19.22 9.12
CA SER A 119 -5.63 -17.87 9.36
C SER A 119 -4.26 -17.90 10.03
N GLN A 120 -4.09 -18.72 11.08
CA GLN A 120 -2.80 -18.90 11.76
C GLN A 120 -1.71 -19.43 10.81
N ASN A 121 -2.06 -20.39 9.95
CA ASN A 121 -1.12 -20.92 8.95
C ASN A 121 -0.64 -19.84 7.98
N LEU A 122 -1.56 -18.98 7.50
CA LEU A 122 -1.22 -17.83 6.64
C LEU A 122 -0.34 -16.81 7.37
N GLN A 123 -0.70 -16.45 8.61
CA GLN A 123 0.08 -15.51 9.43
C GLN A 123 1.52 -16.01 9.65
N ILE A 124 1.70 -17.31 9.94
CA ILE A 124 3.02 -17.91 10.09
C ILE A 124 3.80 -17.88 8.78
N CYS A 125 3.14 -18.21 7.66
CA CYS A 125 3.75 -18.16 6.33
C CYS A 125 4.21 -16.75 5.98
N ILE A 126 3.35 -15.75 6.14
CA ILE A 126 3.65 -14.33 5.87
C ILE A 126 4.79 -13.85 6.76
N ARG A 127 4.74 -14.12 8.07
CA ARG A 127 5.79 -13.74 8.99
C ARG A 127 7.14 -14.32 8.58
N LYS A 128 7.19 -15.61 8.26
CA LYS A 128 8.45 -16.30 7.96
C LYS A 128 9.06 -15.90 6.62
N ASN A 129 8.23 -15.68 5.60
CA ASN A 129 8.69 -15.58 4.21
C ASN A 129 8.58 -14.15 3.63
N LEU A 130 7.62 -13.33 4.08
CA LEU A 130 7.39 -11.99 3.55
C LEU A 130 7.88 -10.88 4.48
N CYS A 131 7.60 -10.97 5.79
CA CYS A 131 8.01 -9.95 6.75
C CYS A 131 9.54 -9.86 6.85
N ARG A 132 10.06 -8.63 6.89
CA ARG A 132 11.47 -8.29 6.99
C ARG A 132 11.75 -7.37 8.19
N GLY A 133 13.02 -7.09 8.45
CA GLY A 133 13.47 -6.17 9.47
C GLY A 133 13.21 -6.63 10.90
N LYS A 134 13.52 -5.76 11.85
CA LYS A 134 13.45 -6.06 13.30
C LYS A 134 12.05 -6.42 13.79
N TYR A 135 11.01 -5.90 13.14
CA TYR A 135 9.62 -6.12 13.54
C TYR A 135 9.00 -7.41 12.99
N LYS A 136 9.78 -8.24 12.30
CA LYS A 136 9.40 -9.62 11.98
C LYS A 136 9.13 -10.45 13.24
N GLU A 137 9.97 -10.27 14.28
CA GLU A 137 9.93 -11.04 15.53
C GLU A 137 9.63 -10.18 16.77
N LYS A 138 9.53 -8.86 16.64
CA LYS A 138 9.26 -7.94 17.75
C LYS A 138 7.84 -7.40 17.68
N VAL A 139 7.28 -7.10 18.84
CA VAL A 139 6.03 -6.35 18.96
C VAL A 139 6.23 -4.96 18.35
N ARG A 140 5.25 -4.52 17.56
CA ARG A 140 5.25 -3.17 16.99
C ARG A 140 4.93 -2.15 18.06
N PRO A 141 5.47 -0.92 17.95
CA PRO A 141 5.16 0.15 18.88
C PRO A 141 3.68 0.53 18.81
N VAL A 142 3.11 0.89 19.95
CA VAL A 142 1.82 1.59 19.99
C VAL A 142 2.08 3.02 19.54
N LEU A 143 1.33 3.48 18.54
CA LEU A 143 1.53 4.81 17.98
C LEU A 143 0.28 5.68 18.08
N ILE A 144 0.50 6.99 18.12
CA ILE A 144 -0.50 8.02 17.88
C ILE A 144 -0.13 8.80 16.61
N ASN A 145 -1.12 9.07 15.78
CA ASN A 145 -0.96 9.84 14.55
C ASN A 145 -1.56 11.23 14.72
N SER A 146 -0.91 12.26 14.19
CA SER A 146 -1.32 13.66 14.38
C SER A 146 -2.53 14.07 13.54
N TRP A 147 -2.94 13.28 12.51
CA TRP A 147 -3.97 13.71 11.55
C TRP A 147 -5.26 14.16 12.21
N GLU A 148 -5.90 13.29 12.98
CA GLU A 148 -7.18 13.61 13.63
C GLU A 148 -7.05 14.66 14.75
N ALA A 149 -5.85 14.93 15.23
CA ALA A 149 -5.61 15.94 16.25
C ALA A 149 -5.47 17.34 15.67
N CYS A 150 -4.80 17.48 14.52
CA CYS A 150 -4.37 18.78 14.00
C CYS A 150 -4.71 19.02 12.54
N TYR A 151 -4.96 17.96 11.73
CA TYR A 151 -5.01 18.04 10.26
C TYR A 151 -3.80 18.81 9.70
N PHE A 152 -4.03 19.87 8.91
CA PHE A 152 -2.97 20.71 8.37
C PHE A 152 -2.56 21.88 9.28
N ASP A 153 -3.25 22.12 10.40
CA ASP A 153 -3.01 23.26 11.30
C ASP A 153 -2.16 22.83 12.50
N PHE A 154 -0.84 22.84 12.32
CA PHE A 154 0.13 22.47 13.35
C PHE A 154 1.48 23.18 13.16
N THR A 155 2.22 23.25 14.26
CA THR A 155 3.64 23.62 14.32
C THR A 155 4.46 22.45 14.87
N GLY A 156 5.79 22.56 14.85
CA GLY A 156 6.64 21.55 15.49
C GLY A 156 6.41 21.44 16.99
N GLU A 157 6.02 22.55 17.65
CA GLU A 157 5.71 22.54 19.08
C GLU A 157 4.44 21.78 19.42
N ASP A 158 3.40 21.87 18.57
CA ASP A 158 2.17 21.08 18.75
C ASP A 158 2.44 19.58 18.68
N ILE A 159 3.32 19.17 17.74
CA ILE A 159 3.73 17.76 17.61
C ILE A 159 4.59 17.31 18.81
N TYR A 160 5.45 18.20 19.30
CA TYR A 160 6.22 17.91 20.51
C TYR A 160 5.32 17.73 21.74
N HIS A 161 4.33 18.60 21.94
CA HIS A 161 3.36 18.46 23.03
C HIS A 161 2.51 17.19 22.88
N LEU A 162 2.13 16.79 21.66
CA LEU A 162 1.47 15.51 21.44
C LEU A 162 2.37 14.33 21.88
N ALA A 163 3.68 14.42 21.64
CA ALA A 163 4.64 13.39 22.07
C ALA A 163 4.82 13.36 23.61
N GLU A 164 4.77 14.52 24.29
CA GLU A 164 4.79 14.57 25.77
C GLU A 164 3.57 13.86 26.36
N GLN A 165 2.37 14.15 25.83
CA GLN A 165 1.13 13.49 26.25
C GLN A 165 1.15 11.98 25.93
N ALA A 166 1.66 11.60 24.76
CA ALA A 166 1.81 10.21 24.36
C ALA A 166 2.68 9.42 25.34
N LYS A 167 3.81 9.98 25.76
CA LYS A 167 4.70 9.40 26.77
C LYS A 167 3.98 9.13 28.09
N ASP A 168 3.22 10.10 28.59
CA ASP A 168 2.51 9.97 29.86
C ASP A 168 1.43 8.89 29.82
N LEU A 169 0.89 8.60 28.64
CA LEU A 169 -0.09 7.55 28.38
C LEU A 169 0.53 6.18 28.05
N GLY A 170 1.86 6.08 27.98
CA GLY A 170 2.57 4.85 27.62
C GLY A 170 2.51 4.51 26.14
N ILE A 171 2.30 5.51 25.27
CA ILE A 171 2.38 5.37 23.80
C ILE A 171 3.84 5.48 23.37
N ASP A 172 4.29 4.55 22.52
CA ASP A 172 5.71 4.42 22.18
C ASP A 172 6.17 5.36 21.05
N MET A 173 5.24 5.86 20.22
CA MET A 173 5.59 6.56 18.98
C MET A 173 4.55 7.64 18.64
N VAL A 174 5.03 8.79 18.18
CA VAL A 174 4.23 9.81 17.49
C VAL A 174 4.52 9.80 16.00
N VAL A 175 3.48 9.88 15.18
CA VAL A 175 3.57 9.95 13.71
C VAL A 175 3.08 11.32 13.26
N LEU A 176 3.96 12.09 12.63
CA LEU A 176 3.61 13.34 11.96
C LEU A 176 3.01 12.99 10.60
N ASP A 177 1.71 13.27 10.43
CA ASP A 177 0.94 12.97 9.22
C ASP A 177 1.11 14.07 8.17
N ASP A 178 0.23 14.15 7.18
CA ASP A 178 0.26 15.06 6.03
C ASP A 178 0.42 16.54 6.43
N GLY A 179 1.11 17.31 5.58
CA GLY A 179 1.23 18.77 5.73
C GLY A 179 2.57 19.29 6.24
N TRP A 180 3.59 18.45 6.45
CA TRP A 180 4.91 18.85 6.96
C TRP A 180 5.88 19.35 5.87
N PHE A 181 5.52 19.26 4.58
CA PHE A 181 6.42 19.46 3.44
C PHE A 181 5.91 20.52 2.45
N GLY A 182 6.80 21.08 1.65
CA GLY A 182 6.52 22.02 0.57
C GLY A 182 5.56 23.15 0.99
N SER A 183 4.61 23.46 0.13
CA SER A 183 3.50 24.41 0.39
C SER A 183 2.21 23.70 0.86
N ARG A 184 2.31 22.51 1.41
CA ARG A 184 1.21 21.63 1.76
C ARG A 184 0.43 22.11 2.98
N ASN A 185 -0.63 22.90 2.77
CA ASN A 185 -1.54 23.39 3.82
C ASN A 185 -3.00 22.95 3.59
N ASP A 186 -3.24 22.24 2.51
CA ASP A 186 -4.50 21.61 2.16
C ASP A 186 -4.23 20.44 1.19
N ASP A 187 -5.28 19.75 0.71
CA ASP A 187 -5.15 18.61 -0.19
C ASP A 187 -5.05 18.97 -1.69
N ASN A 188 -4.92 20.27 -2.04
CA ASN A 188 -4.88 20.74 -3.42
C ASN A 188 -3.47 21.02 -3.94
N SER A 189 -2.49 21.20 -3.05
CA SER A 189 -1.15 21.65 -3.41
C SER A 189 -0.04 20.88 -2.72
N GLY A 190 1.19 20.99 -3.24
CA GLY A 190 2.44 20.56 -2.63
C GLY A 190 2.74 19.05 -2.68
N LEU A 191 1.78 18.19 -3.02
CA LEU A 191 2.03 16.75 -3.08
C LEU A 191 3.01 16.41 -4.22
N GLY A 192 4.09 15.73 -3.86
CA GLY A 192 5.24 15.46 -4.73
C GLY A 192 6.51 16.25 -4.34
N ASP A 193 6.37 17.33 -3.58
CA ASP A 193 7.48 18.18 -3.13
C ASP A 193 7.97 17.75 -1.75
N TRP A 194 8.67 16.62 -1.67
CA TRP A 194 9.11 16.03 -0.40
C TRP A 194 10.29 16.79 0.21
N LYS A 195 10.04 18.04 0.57
CA LYS A 195 11.00 18.93 1.22
C LYS A 195 10.36 19.52 2.48
N VAL A 196 11.05 19.39 3.61
CA VAL A 196 10.53 19.85 4.90
C VAL A 196 10.20 21.35 4.85
N ASN A 197 9.02 21.71 5.37
CA ASN A 197 8.61 23.08 5.56
C ASN A 197 9.04 23.56 6.97
N GLU A 198 10.27 24.07 7.07
CA GLU A 198 10.85 24.52 8.34
C GLU A 198 10.13 25.77 8.90
N GLU A 199 9.52 26.60 8.04
CA GLU A 199 8.74 27.76 8.48
C GLU A 199 7.49 27.28 9.24
N LYS A 200 6.77 26.30 8.70
CA LYS A 200 5.59 25.70 9.34
C LYS A 200 5.95 24.97 10.62
N LEU A 201 7.02 24.20 10.63
CA LEU A 201 7.51 23.51 11.81
C LEU A 201 8.12 24.47 12.85
N GLN A 202 8.40 25.73 12.45
CA GLN A 202 9.12 26.71 13.27
C GLN A 202 10.48 26.21 13.76
N GLY A 203 11.15 25.41 12.92
CA GLY A 203 12.43 24.78 13.21
C GLY A 203 12.76 23.64 12.24
N SER A 204 13.89 22.99 12.45
CA SER A 204 14.29 21.85 11.63
C SER A 204 13.57 20.57 12.06
N LEU A 205 13.29 19.67 11.08
CA LEU A 205 12.75 18.36 11.38
C LEU A 205 13.69 17.54 12.28
N GLY A 206 15.00 17.63 12.06
CA GLY A 206 16.00 16.92 12.85
C GLY A 206 15.98 17.32 14.33
N ASP A 207 15.82 18.61 14.65
CA ASP A 207 15.71 19.10 16.02
C ASP A 207 14.42 18.61 16.68
N LEU A 208 13.29 18.66 15.97
CA LEU A 208 12.01 18.14 16.46
C LEU A 208 12.12 16.66 16.80
N ILE A 209 12.67 15.84 15.89
CA ILE A 209 12.88 14.39 16.11
C ILE A 209 13.78 14.17 17.33
N SER A 210 14.88 14.93 17.45
CA SER A 210 15.82 14.80 18.57
C SER A 210 15.16 15.10 19.91
N ARG A 211 14.34 16.15 19.99
CA ARG A 211 13.55 16.52 21.18
C ARG A 211 12.56 15.42 21.55
N ILE A 212 11.81 14.88 20.57
CA ILE A 212 10.85 13.80 20.80
C ILE A 212 11.56 12.52 21.26
N ASN A 213 12.68 12.16 20.64
CA ASN A 213 13.45 10.99 21.04
C ASN A 213 14.05 11.15 22.46
N ALA A 214 14.39 12.37 22.89
CA ALA A 214 14.84 12.65 24.25
C ALA A 214 13.76 12.38 25.32
N LEU A 215 12.48 12.43 24.95
CA LEU A 215 11.36 11.99 25.80
C LEU A 215 11.28 10.46 25.96
N GLY A 216 12.00 9.69 25.12
CA GLY A 216 11.88 8.25 25.02
C GLY A 216 10.77 7.81 24.04
N VAL A 217 10.16 8.74 23.30
CA VAL A 217 9.14 8.49 22.28
C VAL A 217 9.81 8.39 20.92
N LYS A 218 9.38 7.42 20.11
CA LYS A 218 9.82 7.24 18.73
C LYS A 218 9.11 8.19 17.79
N PHE A 219 9.69 8.40 16.61
CA PHE A 219 9.12 9.29 15.60
C PHE A 219 8.84 8.54 14.30
N GLY A 220 7.67 8.79 13.73
CA GLY A 220 7.26 8.34 12.41
C GLY A 220 6.80 9.50 11.52
N LEU A 221 6.79 9.26 10.21
CA LEU A 221 6.47 10.28 9.22
C LEU A 221 5.57 9.72 8.13
N TRP A 222 4.62 10.53 7.66
CA TRP A 222 3.72 10.22 6.56
C TRP A 222 4.32 10.59 5.21
N PHE A 223 4.06 9.76 4.21
CA PHE A 223 4.34 10.01 2.81
C PHE A 223 3.22 9.46 1.92
N GLU A 224 3.00 10.07 0.76
CA GLU A 224 2.17 9.55 -0.34
C GLU A 224 2.98 9.65 -1.66
N PRO A 225 4.06 8.86 -1.81
CA PRO A 225 5.10 9.12 -2.81
C PRO A 225 4.67 8.80 -4.24
N GLU A 226 3.58 8.06 -4.43
CA GLU A 226 3.07 7.69 -5.74
C GLU A 226 2.22 8.79 -6.40
N MET A 227 1.94 9.89 -5.67
CA MET A 227 1.00 10.92 -6.07
C MET A 227 1.65 12.28 -6.25
N VAL A 228 0.99 13.13 -7.03
CA VAL A 228 1.42 14.51 -7.30
C VAL A 228 0.21 15.44 -7.47
N ASN A 229 0.30 16.67 -6.95
CA ASN A 229 -0.66 17.72 -7.30
C ASN A 229 -0.18 18.49 -8.55
N GLU A 230 -1.12 18.99 -9.35
CA GLU A 230 -0.78 19.94 -10.42
C GLU A 230 -0.11 21.21 -9.87
N ASP A 231 -0.51 21.63 -8.65
CA ASP A 231 0.12 22.72 -7.91
C ASP A 231 1.23 22.16 -7.00
N SER A 232 2.31 21.71 -7.62
CA SER A 232 3.58 21.32 -7.00
C SER A 232 4.76 21.73 -7.89
N ASP A 233 5.94 21.86 -7.32
CA ASP A 233 7.15 22.15 -8.08
C ASP A 233 7.51 20.95 -8.96
N LEU A 234 7.36 19.73 -8.43
CA LEU A 234 7.59 18.51 -9.19
C LEU A 234 6.76 18.45 -10.48
N TYR A 235 5.47 18.77 -10.40
CA TYR A 235 4.62 18.73 -11.59
C TYR A 235 4.93 19.86 -12.56
N ARG A 236 5.29 21.06 -12.07
CA ARG A 236 5.73 22.18 -12.94
C ARG A 236 6.99 21.86 -13.71
N GLU A 237 7.93 21.16 -13.08
CA GLU A 237 9.19 20.74 -13.71
C GLU A 237 9.01 19.55 -14.65
N HIS A 238 8.15 18.58 -14.26
CA HIS A 238 7.98 17.32 -14.95
C HIS A 238 6.49 16.92 -15.11
N PRO A 239 5.70 17.69 -15.88
CA PRO A 239 4.28 17.37 -16.07
C PRO A 239 4.05 16.03 -16.81
N ASP A 240 5.05 15.57 -17.56
CA ASP A 240 5.04 14.29 -18.27
C ASP A 240 5.31 13.06 -17.36
N TRP A 241 5.64 13.29 -16.08
CA TRP A 241 5.80 12.22 -15.11
C TRP A 241 4.47 11.75 -14.52
N ALA A 242 3.43 12.54 -14.65
CA ALA A 242 2.09 12.10 -14.26
C ALA A 242 1.47 11.17 -15.31
N ILE A 243 0.84 10.09 -14.86
CA ILE A 243 0.04 9.22 -15.73
C ILE A 243 -1.16 10.01 -16.21
N GLN A 244 -1.23 10.24 -17.54
CA GLN A 244 -2.32 10.96 -18.19
C GLN A 244 -2.39 10.63 -19.68
N ILE A 245 -3.61 10.44 -20.19
CA ILE A 245 -3.84 10.16 -21.61
C ILE A 245 -3.68 11.44 -22.43
N PRO A 246 -2.80 11.48 -23.46
CA PRO A 246 -2.61 12.66 -24.29
C PRO A 246 -3.92 13.18 -24.88
N GLY A 247 -4.12 14.50 -24.80
CA GLY A 247 -5.30 15.19 -25.34
C GLY A 247 -6.59 15.02 -24.52
N ARG A 248 -6.54 14.40 -23.36
CA ARG A 248 -7.65 14.33 -22.39
C ARG A 248 -7.32 15.09 -21.13
N LYS A 249 -8.35 15.69 -20.53
CA LYS A 249 -8.22 16.24 -19.17
C LYS A 249 -8.02 15.08 -18.20
N PRO A 250 -6.96 15.11 -17.36
CA PRO A 250 -6.72 14.02 -16.42
C PRO A 250 -7.85 13.89 -15.39
N VAL A 251 -8.16 12.65 -15.01
CA VAL A 251 -9.11 12.35 -13.94
C VAL A 251 -8.39 12.44 -12.61
N LYS A 252 -8.77 13.41 -11.79
CA LYS A 252 -8.26 13.55 -10.43
C LYS A 252 -9.01 12.66 -9.46
N GLY A 253 -8.29 12.04 -8.54
CA GLY A 253 -8.83 11.43 -7.33
C GLY A 253 -8.25 12.18 -6.13
N ARG A 254 -9.09 12.69 -5.22
CA ARG A 254 -8.65 13.51 -4.08
C ARG A 254 -7.72 14.69 -4.48
N ASN A 255 -8.04 15.37 -5.56
CA ASN A 255 -7.31 16.51 -6.12
C ASN A 255 -5.90 16.20 -6.63
N GLN A 256 -5.52 14.93 -6.72
CA GLN A 256 -4.17 14.50 -7.09
C GLN A 256 -4.14 13.64 -8.35
N LEU A 257 -2.98 13.59 -8.97
CA LEU A 257 -2.62 12.75 -10.10
C LEU A 257 -1.68 11.63 -9.61
N LEU A 258 -1.46 10.65 -10.46
CA LEU A 258 -0.59 9.51 -10.21
C LEU A 258 0.74 9.71 -10.94
N LEU A 259 1.87 9.52 -10.28
CA LEU A 259 3.18 9.47 -10.91
C LEU A 259 3.38 8.15 -11.67
N ASP A 260 4.09 8.20 -12.78
CA ASP A 260 4.36 7.02 -13.61
C ASP A 260 5.53 6.20 -13.06
N PHE A 261 5.26 5.36 -12.07
CA PHE A 261 6.25 4.46 -11.48
C PHE A 261 6.68 3.30 -12.40
N SER A 262 6.10 3.19 -13.61
CA SER A 262 6.69 2.31 -14.64
C SER A 262 8.00 2.88 -15.21
N ARG A 263 8.32 4.16 -14.90
CA ARG A 263 9.51 4.88 -15.35
C ARG A 263 10.54 4.92 -14.22
N LYS A 264 11.71 4.37 -14.49
CA LYS A 264 12.80 4.33 -13.51
C LYS A 264 13.23 5.71 -13.03
N GLU A 265 13.30 6.70 -13.90
CA GLU A 265 13.70 8.07 -13.55
C GLU A 265 12.71 8.72 -12.56
N VAL A 266 11.42 8.42 -12.65
CA VAL A 266 10.41 8.90 -11.70
C VAL A 266 10.61 8.25 -10.34
N VAL A 267 10.76 6.93 -10.32
CA VAL A 267 11.05 6.15 -9.11
C VAL A 267 12.33 6.66 -8.44
N ASP A 268 13.40 6.87 -9.19
CA ASP A 268 14.68 7.34 -8.67
C ASP A 268 14.58 8.74 -8.04
N ALA A 269 13.88 9.66 -8.69
CA ALA A 269 13.74 11.03 -8.20
C ALA A 269 12.94 11.10 -6.89
N VAL A 270 11.80 10.40 -6.82
CA VAL A 270 10.98 10.37 -5.60
C VAL A 270 11.70 9.62 -4.47
N TYR A 271 12.39 8.53 -4.79
CA TYR A 271 13.22 7.80 -3.82
C TYR A 271 14.30 8.69 -3.20
N GLU A 272 15.01 9.46 -4.01
CA GLU A 272 16.06 10.36 -3.54
C GLU A 272 15.50 11.46 -2.63
N GLN A 273 14.38 12.10 -3.00
CA GLN A 273 13.73 13.09 -2.14
C GLN A 273 13.34 12.48 -0.78
N MET A 274 12.73 11.29 -0.79
CA MET A 274 12.33 10.61 0.45
C MET A 274 13.55 10.26 1.32
N CYS A 275 14.65 9.79 0.72
CA CYS A 275 15.88 9.51 1.45
C CYS A 275 16.47 10.76 2.09
N GLN A 276 16.47 11.91 1.38
CA GLN A 276 16.95 13.18 1.94
C GLN A 276 16.18 13.61 3.19
N VAL A 277 14.90 13.28 3.28
CA VAL A 277 14.11 13.53 4.48
C VAL A 277 14.41 12.52 5.57
N LEU A 278 14.45 11.23 5.24
CA LEU A 278 14.70 10.16 6.21
C LEU A 278 16.10 10.28 6.86
N ASP A 279 17.07 10.84 6.15
CA ASP A 279 18.43 11.07 6.66
C ASP A 279 18.53 12.26 7.64
N GLN A 280 17.47 13.06 7.85
CA GLN A 280 17.49 14.21 8.76
C GLN A 280 17.40 13.85 10.23
N GLY A 281 16.99 12.63 10.59
CA GLY A 281 16.87 12.21 11.98
C GLY A 281 16.51 10.74 12.14
N ASN A 282 16.32 10.32 13.40
CA ASN A 282 15.93 8.94 13.70
C ASN A 282 14.43 8.73 13.45
N ILE A 283 14.06 8.52 12.20
CA ILE A 283 12.69 8.17 11.77
C ILE A 283 12.59 6.64 11.77
N GLU A 284 11.75 6.06 12.64
CA GLU A 284 11.63 4.61 12.78
C GLU A 284 10.39 4.03 12.08
N TYR A 285 9.51 4.88 11.54
CA TYR A 285 8.27 4.47 10.91
C TYR A 285 7.88 5.40 9.76
N VAL A 286 7.37 4.80 8.70
CA VAL A 286 6.74 5.50 7.57
C VAL A 286 5.32 5.00 7.40
N LYS A 287 4.35 5.93 7.42
CA LYS A 287 3.01 5.70 6.91
C LYS A 287 3.03 6.00 5.42
N TRP A 288 2.95 4.95 4.60
CA TRP A 288 2.86 5.06 3.16
C TRP A 288 1.41 5.07 2.73
N ASP A 289 0.90 6.23 2.41
CA ASP A 289 -0.50 6.40 2.02
C ASP A 289 -0.71 6.26 0.52
N MET A 290 -1.94 5.93 0.11
CA MET A 290 -2.37 5.87 -1.28
C MET A 290 -3.86 6.19 -1.38
N ASN A 291 -4.20 7.45 -1.61
CA ASN A 291 -5.58 7.97 -1.49
C ASN A 291 -6.41 7.89 -2.78
N ARG A 292 -5.87 7.33 -3.86
CA ARG A 292 -6.61 7.15 -5.10
C ARG A 292 -6.26 5.86 -5.82
N SER A 293 -7.18 5.39 -6.67
CA SER A 293 -6.92 4.30 -7.61
C SER A 293 -6.13 4.77 -8.83
N LEU A 294 -5.47 3.83 -9.53
CA LEU A 294 -4.85 4.08 -10.82
C LEU A 294 -5.94 4.27 -11.88
N MET A 295 -5.89 5.39 -12.56
CA MET A 295 -6.82 5.78 -13.62
C MET A 295 -6.06 6.40 -14.78
N ASP A 296 -6.70 6.53 -15.94
CA ASP A 296 -6.13 7.13 -17.16
C ASP A 296 -4.79 6.49 -17.55
N ILE A 297 -4.71 5.16 -17.46
CA ILE A 297 -3.46 4.43 -17.61
C ILE A 297 -2.84 4.69 -18.98
N TYR A 298 -1.72 5.40 -18.96
CA TYR A 298 -0.91 5.68 -20.12
C TYR A 298 0.49 6.09 -19.67
N SER A 299 1.52 5.45 -20.21
CA SER A 299 2.91 5.87 -20.05
C SER A 299 3.46 6.40 -21.37
N ALA A 300 4.08 7.57 -21.32
CA ALA A 300 4.67 8.21 -22.49
C ALA A 300 5.91 7.46 -23.05
N THR A 301 6.49 6.56 -22.26
CA THR A 301 7.76 5.88 -22.58
C THR A 301 7.60 4.52 -23.26
N THR A 302 6.39 3.98 -23.31
CA THR A 302 6.13 2.68 -23.96
C THR A 302 5.02 2.74 -24.99
N LYS A 303 5.11 1.90 -26.03
CA LYS A 303 4.02 1.66 -26.96
C LYS A 303 3.08 0.55 -26.50
N ASP A 304 3.56 -0.31 -25.60
CA ASP A 304 2.85 -1.48 -25.10
C ASP A 304 2.08 -1.10 -23.82
N GLN A 305 1.02 -0.33 -23.96
CA GLN A 305 0.25 0.24 -22.85
C GLN A 305 -0.36 -0.82 -21.92
N GLY A 306 -0.61 -2.03 -22.42
CA GLY A 306 -1.15 -3.13 -21.61
C GLY A 306 -0.21 -3.66 -20.53
N ARG A 307 1.07 -3.28 -20.53
CA ARG A 307 2.03 -3.65 -19.50
C ARG A 307 2.18 -2.61 -18.37
N VAL A 308 1.72 -1.39 -18.59
CA VAL A 308 2.00 -0.23 -17.71
C VAL A 308 1.60 -0.48 -16.27
N LEU A 309 0.41 -1.06 -16.02
CA LEU A 309 -0.03 -1.39 -14.65
C LEU A 309 0.91 -2.37 -13.94
N HIS A 310 1.43 -3.35 -14.65
CA HIS A 310 2.38 -4.31 -14.07
C HIS A 310 3.75 -3.68 -13.86
N ASP A 311 4.26 -2.96 -14.85
CA ASP A 311 5.55 -2.25 -14.75
C ASP A 311 5.52 -1.19 -13.63
N TYR A 312 4.38 -0.55 -13.41
CA TYR A 312 4.15 0.35 -12.27
C TYR A 312 4.37 -0.37 -10.92
N VAL A 313 3.78 -1.54 -10.76
CA VAL A 313 3.94 -2.34 -9.52
C VAL A 313 5.37 -2.80 -9.35
N LEU A 314 6.06 -3.16 -10.44
CA LEU A 314 7.48 -3.51 -10.39
C LEU A 314 8.36 -2.32 -9.97
N GLY A 315 8.05 -1.11 -10.47
CA GLY A 315 8.72 0.12 -10.04
C GLY A 315 8.47 0.44 -8.56
N LEU A 316 7.25 0.24 -8.08
CA LEU A 316 6.95 0.36 -6.65
C LEU A 316 7.75 -0.66 -5.81
N TYR A 317 7.87 -1.90 -6.28
CA TYR A 317 8.65 -2.93 -5.59
C TYR A 317 10.16 -2.62 -5.59
N ASP A 318 10.70 -2.10 -6.69
CA ASP A 318 12.10 -1.60 -6.72
C ASP A 318 12.32 -0.50 -5.68
N PHE A 319 11.40 0.46 -5.62
CA PHE A 319 11.45 1.54 -4.63
C PHE A 319 11.46 0.98 -3.19
N LEU A 320 10.50 0.14 -2.86
CA LEU A 320 10.36 -0.44 -1.51
C LEU A 320 11.55 -1.33 -1.15
N GLU A 321 12.06 -2.15 -2.09
CA GLU A 321 13.24 -2.99 -1.88
C GLU A 321 14.47 -2.14 -1.52
N ARG A 322 14.73 -1.08 -2.29
CA ARG A 322 15.83 -0.15 -2.04
C ARG A 322 15.68 0.55 -0.69
N LEU A 323 14.45 0.94 -0.33
CA LEU A 323 14.15 1.61 0.92
C LEU A 323 14.45 0.71 2.13
N VAL A 324 13.97 -0.54 2.11
CA VAL A 324 14.21 -1.49 3.23
C VAL A 324 15.66 -1.96 3.29
N GLN A 325 16.40 -1.95 2.18
CA GLN A 325 17.83 -2.23 2.18
C GLN A 325 18.63 -1.08 2.81
N ARG A 326 18.28 0.18 2.49
CA ARG A 326 18.94 1.36 3.07
C ARG A 326 18.57 1.57 4.53
N TYR A 327 17.31 1.34 4.90
CA TYR A 327 16.77 1.53 6.24
C TYR A 327 16.21 0.23 6.82
N PRO A 328 17.06 -0.77 7.17
CA PRO A 328 16.60 -2.12 7.54
C PRO A 328 15.79 -2.19 8.85
N ASN A 329 15.79 -1.14 9.63
CA ASN A 329 15.02 -1.02 10.86
C ASN A 329 13.75 -0.18 10.74
N LEU A 330 13.49 0.40 9.56
CA LEU A 330 12.31 1.19 9.28
C LEU A 330 11.08 0.27 9.25
N LEU A 331 10.05 0.65 9.98
CA LEU A 331 8.72 0.04 9.88
C LEU A 331 7.92 0.81 8.83
N ILE A 332 7.36 0.13 7.84
CA ILE A 332 6.53 0.72 6.78
C ILE A 332 5.12 0.13 6.91
N GLU A 333 4.13 1.01 6.97
CA GLU A 333 2.70 0.68 6.92
C GLU A 333 2.12 1.13 5.58
#